data_ef04b041e7859a793b623dac4bfd3ddd
#
_entry.id   ef04b041e7859a793b623dac4bfd3ddd
#
_cell.length_a   1.000
_cell.length_b   1.000
_cell.length_c   1.000
_cell.angle_alpha   90.00
_cell.angle_beta   90.00
_cell.angle_gamma   90.00
#
_symmetry.space_group_name_H-M   'P 1'
#
loop_
_entity.id
_entity.type
_entity.pdbx_description
1 polymer ?
#
loop_
_entity_poly.entity_id
_entity_poly.type
_entity_poly.pdbx_seq_one_letter_code
_entity_poly.pdbx_strand_id
1 'polypeptide(L)'
;MSVDAGGSVLVVEGLHKTFTLHTQGGIQLPVLRGVDLRVKPGECVALTDPSGSGKSTLLRAVYANYHPQRGRILVSHEGRRVDMADASPRELLAVRRRTIGYVSQFLRVIPRVPTLEVVIEPLRAFAVERERALERGRALLARLRIPERLWSLSPVTFSGGEQQRVNLARGFVADFPVLLLDEPTASLDLASRAIVVELIRDALTRRAAIVGAFHDAEVREAVATRTVSLHGAGAAA
;
A
#
# COMPACT_ATOMS: atom_id res chain seq x y z
N MET A 1 -13.17 -6.01 -25.81
CA MET A 1 -12.26 -5.07 -25.11
C MET A 1 -11.14 -5.91 -24.53
N SER A 2 -9.94 -5.73 -25.05
CA SER A 2 -8.78 -6.59 -24.83
C SER A 2 -8.35 -6.62 -23.38
N VAL A 3 -8.46 -7.78 -22.72
CA VAL A 3 -7.69 -8.09 -21.53
C VAL A 3 -6.23 -8.05 -21.97
N ASP A 4 -5.44 -7.15 -21.37
CA ASP A 4 -4.04 -6.97 -21.71
C ASP A 4 -3.34 -8.33 -21.67
N ALA A 5 -2.74 -8.77 -22.78
CA ALA A 5 -2.12 -10.09 -22.98
C ALA A 5 -0.94 -10.38 -22.01
N GLY A 6 -0.65 -9.47 -21.07
CA GLY A 6 0.43 -9.57 -20.10
C GLY A 6 0.04 -9.97 -18.67
N GLY A 7 -1.25 -10.17 -18.34
CA GLY A 7 -1.68 -10.66 -17.02
C GLY A 7 -1.38 -9.71 -15.83
N SER A 8 -1.09 -8.42 -16.05
CA SER A 8 -0.84 -7.45 -14.99
C SER A 8 -2.14 -7.08 -14.25
N VAL A 9 -2.12 -6.98 -12.91
CA VAL A 9 -3.26 -6.57 -12.09
C VAL A 9 -3.28 -5.09 -11.76
N LEU A 10 -2.13 -4.43 -11.87
CA LEU A 10 -1.95 -2.99 -11.75
C LEU A 10 -1.15 -2.48 -12.94
N VAL A 11 -1.66 -1.44 -13.62
CA VAL A 11 -0.98 -0.77 -14.73
C VAL A 11 -1.09 0.74 -14.51
N VAL A 12 0.04 1.42 -14.53
CA VAL A 12 0.15 2.90 -14.53
C VAL A 12 0.72 3.30 -15.89
N GLU A 13 0.10 4.26 -16.56
CA GLU A 13 0.47 4.70 -17.91
C GLU A 13 0.58 6.22 -17.95
N GLY A 14 1.79 6.71 -18.29
CA GLY A 14 2.06 8.12 -18.50
C GLY A 14 1.64 9.01 -17.35
N LEU A 15 1.85 8.62 -16.08
CA LEU A 15 1.30 9.32 -14.94
C LEU A 15 2.04 10.62 -14.63
N HIS A 16 1.31 11.73 -14.58
CA HIS A 16 1.83 13.04 -14.20
C HIS A 16 1.14 13.56 -12.94
N LYS A 17 1.95 14.05 -11.98
CA LYS A 17 1.47 14.73 -10.77
C LYS A 17 2.31 15.96 -10.47
N THR A 18 1.64 17.11 -10.42
CA THR A 18 2.21 18.40 -10.00
C THR A 18 1.44 18.91 -8.80
N PHE A 19 2.14 19.40 -7.78
CA PHE A 19 1.54 20.11 -6.65
C PHE A 19 1.71 21.61 -6.84
N THR A 20 0.68 22.39 -6.48
CA THR A 20 0.74 23.85 -6.43
C THR A 20 0.85 24.28 -4.97
N LEU A 21 1.93 24.98 -4.63
CA LEU A 21 2.18 25.51 -3.29
C LEU A 21 1.54 26.90 -3.16
N HIS A 22 0.25 26.94 -2.87
CA HIS A 22 -0.52 28.19 -2.78
C HIS A 22 0.02 29.18 -1.75
N THR A 23 0.57 28.68 -0.63
CA THR A 23 1.17 29.49 0.45
C THR A 23 2.54 30.06 0.08
N GLN A 24 3.13 29.61 -1.03
CA GLN A 24 4.45 30.03 -1.53
C GLN A 24 4.34 30.64 -2.94
N GLY A 25 3.35 31.51 -3.16
CA GLY A 25 3.22 32.22 -4.44
C GLY A 25 2.75 31.37 -5.62
N GLY A 26 2.13 30.22 -5.39
CA GLY A 26 1.61 29.38 -6.47
C GLY A 26 2.69 28.55 -7.20
N ILE A 27 3.86 28.36 -6.59
CA ILE A 27 4.94 27.55 -7.17
C ILE A 27 4.43 26.17 -7.53
N GLN A 28 4.69 25.74 -8.76
CA GLN A 28 4.38 24.40 -9.23
C GLN A 28 5.55 23.44 -9.02
N LEU A 29 5.29 22.35 -8.32
CA LEU A 29 6.25 21.28 -8.03
C LEU A 29 5.84 20.03 -8.80
N PRO A 30 6.41 19.75 -10.00
CA PRO A 30 6.14 18.52 -10.73
C PRO A 30 6.89 17.35 -10.07
N VAL A 31 6.12 16.37 -9.54
CA VAL A 31 6.65 15.24 -8.77
C VAL A 31 6.67 13.95 -9.59
N LEU A 32 5.61 13.69 -10.36
CA LEU A 32 5.58 12.54 -11.30
C LEU A 32 5.54 13.09 -12.73
N ARG A 33 6.40 12.53 -13.61
CA ARG A 33 6.61 13.03 -14.96
C ARG A 33 6.56 11.87 -15.98
N GLY A 34 5.36 11.41 -16.33
CA GLY A 34 5.18 10.32 -17.30
C GLY A 34 5.59 8.94 -16.75
N VAL A 35 5.20 8.65 -15.50
CA VAL A 35 5.56 7.37 -14.88
C VAL A 35 4.74 6.23 -15.45
N ASP A 36 5.44 5.18 -15.89
CA ASP A 36 4.88 3.90 -16.33
C ASP A 36 5.25 2.78 -15.35
N LEU A 37 4.26 1.95 -15.01
CA LEU A 37 4.46 0.81 -14.13
C LEU A 37 3.46 -0.30 -14.45
N ARG A 38 3.92 -1.55 -14.53
CA ARG A 38 3.06 -2.72 -14.64
C ARG A 38 3.44 -3.73 -13.58
N VAL A 39 2.46 -4.29 -12.87
CA VAL A 39 2.70 -5.26 -11.79
C VAL A 39 1.83 -6.49 -12.01
N LYS A 40 2.46 -7.66 -11.95
CA LYS A 40 1.81 -8.96 -12.12
C LYS A 40 1.47 -9.59 -10.77
N PRO A 41 0.51 -10.53 -10.73
CA PRO A 41 0.25 -11.32 -9.52
C PRO A 41 1.50 -12.07 -9.05
N GLY A 42 1.82 -11.98 -7.76
CA GLY A 42 3.01 -12.59 -7.14
C GLY A 42 4.31 -11.82 -7.39
N GLU A 43 4.22 -10.58 -7.88
CA GLU A 43 5.36 -9.70 -8.10
C GLU A 43 5.45 -8.64 -6.99
N CYS A 44 6.65 -8.40 -6.47
CA CYS A 44 6.97 -7.28 -5.60
C CYS A 44 7.89 -6.29 -6.31
N VAL A 45 7.35 -5.14 -6.68
CA VAL A 45 8.10 -4.06 -7.31
C VAL A 45 8.57 -3.07 -6.25
N ALA A 46 9.88 -2.95 -6.06
CA ALA A 46 10.46 -1.96 -5.17
C ALA A 46 10.84 -0.67 -5.91
N LEU A 47 10.36 0.46 -5.38
CA LEU A 47 10.72 1.79 -5.87
C LEU A 47 12.05 2.23 -5.24
N THR A 48 13.08 2.52 -6.05
CA THR A 48 14.47 2.67 -5.59
C THR A 48 15.00 4.10 -5.57
N ASP A 49 14.23 5.07 -6.02
CA ASP A 49 14.66 6.47 -6.05
C ASP A 49 14.96 7.04 -4.65
N PRO A 50 15.80 8.11 -4.54
CA PRO A 50 16.06 8.80 -3.29
C PRO A 50 14.80 9.31 -2.58
N SER A 51 14.93 9.71 -1.31
CA SER A 51 13.86 10.39 -0.58
C SER A 51 13.42 11.66 -1.32
N GLY A 52 12.10 11.95 -1.31
CA GLY A 52 11.55 13.10 -2.03
C GLY A 52 11.30 12.90 -3.53
N SER A 53 11.67 11.76 -4.12
CA SER A 53 11.51 11.49 -5.56
C SER A 53 10.07 11.24 -6.04
N GLY A 54 9.09 11.18 -5.14
CA GLY A 54 7.69 10.93 -5.51
C GLY A 54 7.18 9.50 -5.28
N LYS A 55 7.95 8.60 -4.65
CA LYS A 55 7.52 7.22 -4.34
C LYS A 55 6.18 7.17 -3.60
N SER A 56 6.08 7.87 -2.47
CA SER A 56 4.83 7.97 -1.70
C SER A 56 3.72 8.69 -2.50
N THR A 57 4.07 9.62 -3.40
CA THR A 57 3.12 10.29 -4.28
C THR A 57 2.52 9.30 -5.28
N LEU A 58 3.34 8.41 -5.87
CA LEU A 58 2.86 7.35 -6.75
C LEU A 58 1.93 6.39 -5.99
N LEU A 59 2.35 5.89 -4.83
CA LEU A 59 1.51 4.99 -4.02
C LEU A 59 0.17 5.62 -3.65
N ARG A 60 0.18 6.90 -3.24
CA ARG A 60 -1.05 7.65 -2.93
C ARG A 60 -1.91 7.94 -4.16
N ALA A 61 -1.32 8.13 -5.33
CA ALA A 61 -2.06 8.26 -6.58
C ALA A 61 -2.72 6.92 -6.98
N VAL A 62 -2.00 5.80 -6.88
CA VAL A 62 -2.56 4.45 -7.12
C VAL A 62 -3.70 4.16 -6.15
N TYR A 63 -3.60 4.58 -4.89
CA TYR A 63 -4.68 4.46 -3.91
C TYR A 63 -5.80 5.50 -4.10
N ALA A 64 -5.68 6.39 -5.13
CA ALA A 64 -6.58 7.50 -5.44
C ALA A 64 -6.74 8.52 -4.29
N ASN A 65 -5.72 8.70 -3.44
CA ASN A 65 -5.65 9.82 -2.49
C ASN A 65 -5.21 11.12 -3.17
N TYR A 66 -4.49 11.01 -4.30
CA TYR A 66 -4.11 12.11 -5.15
C TYR A 66 -4.64 11.86 -6.56
N HIS A 67 -5.38 12.81 -7.10
CA HIS A 67 -5.80 12.78 -8.50
C HIS A 67 -4.63 13.24 -9.39
N PRO A 68 -4.21 12.45 -10.40
CA PRO A 68 -3.18 12.85 -11.36
C PRO A 68 -3.73 13.89 -12.33
N GLN A 69 -2.85 14.71 -12.92
CA GLN A 69 -3.25 15.64 -13.98
C GLN A 69 -3.31 14.96 -15.35
N ARG A 70 -2.50 13.91 -15.56
CA ARG A 70 -2.48 13.13 -16.80
C ARG A 70 -2.10 11.69 -16.49
N GLY A 71 -2.42 10.80 -17.43
CA GLY A 71 -2.13 9.38 -17.33
C GLY A 71 -3.30 8.58 -16.77
N ARG A 72 -3.11 7.26 -16.68
CA ARG A 72 -4.13 6.30 -16.25
C ARG A 72 -3.58 5.38 -15.17
N ILE A 73 -4.46 4.91 -14.29
CA ILE A 73 -4.14 3.93 -13.26
C ILE A 73 -5.18 2.81 -13.32
N LEU A 74 -4.85 1.73 -14.00
CA LEU A 74 -5.75 0.62 -14.24
C LEU A 74 -5.53 -0.49 -13.22
N VAL A 75 -6.57 -0.84 -12.47
CA VAL A 75 -6.57 -1.91 -11.47
C VAL A 75 -7.55 -3.00 -11.87
N SER A 76 -7.13 -4.26 -11.80
CA SER A 76 -8.05 -5.40 -11.94
C SER A 76 -8.88 -5.54 -10.67
N HIS A 77 -10.21 -5.36 -10.79
CA HIS A 77 -11.16 -5.46 -9.70
C HIS A 77 -12.35 -6.32 -10.12
N GLU A 78 -12.55 -7.44 -9.44
CA GLU A 78 -13.70 -8.34 -9.67
C GLU A 78 -13.92 -8.67 -11.17
N GLY A 79 -12.83 -9.05 -11.86
CA GLY A 79 -12.86 -9.49 -13.28
C GLY A 79 -12.91 -8.35 -14.30
N ARG A 80 -12.91 -7.07 -13.91
CA ARG A 80 -12.87 -5.91 -14.80
C ARG A 80 -11.71 -4.97 -14.51
N ARG A 81 -11.37 -4.09 -15.47
CA ARG A 81 -10.43 -3.00 -15.26
C ARG A 81 -11.17 -1.76 -14.75
N VAL A 82 -10.62 -1.14 -13.70
CA VAL A 82 -11.07 0.14 -13.17
C VAL A 82 -9.94 1.14 -13.31
N ASP A 83 -10.20 2.29 -13.92
CA ASP A 83 -9.25 3.40 -13.96
C ASP A 83 -9.41 4.26 -12.70
N MET A 84 -8.46 4.15 -11.77
CA MET A 84 -8.49 4.85 -10.50
C MET A 84 -8.40 6.39 -10.65
N ALA A 85 -7.95 6.87 -11.81
CA ALA A 85 -7.90 8.29 -12.08
C ALA A 85 -9.27 8.88 -12.48
N ASP A 86 -10.18 8.05 -13.03
CA ASP A 86 -11.48 8.50 -13.56
C ASP A 86 -12.69 7.80 -12.91
N ALA A 87 -12.45 6.87 -11.98
CA ALA A 87 -13.49 6.11 -11.34
C ALA A 87 -14.37 6.98 -10.42
N SER A 88 -15.66 6.64 -10.37
CA SER A 88 -16.60 7.26 -9.43
C SER A 88 -16.19 7.01 -7.96
N PRO A 89 -16.58 7.89 -7.01
CA PRO A 89 -16.28 7.69 -5.59
C PRO A 89 -16.74 6.33 -5.05
N ARG A 90 -17.85 5.80 -5.56
CA ARG A 90 -18.37 4.47 -5.18
C ARG A 90 -17.44 3.35 -5.64
N GLU A 91 -16.95 3.43 -6.87
CA GLU A 91 -16.00 2.46 -7.42
C GLU A 91 -14.64 2.53 -6.71
N LEU A 92 -14.12 3.74 -6.44
CA LEU A 92 -12.90 3.92 -5.66
C LEU A 92 -13.00 3.25 -4.28
N LEU A 93 -14.13 3.43 -3.58
CA LEU A 93 -14.36 2.78 -2.30
C LEU A 93 -14.45 1.25 -2.42
N ALA A 94 -15.08 0.72 -3.48
CA ALA A 94 -15.15 -0.73 -3.72
C ALA A 94 -13.75 -1.32 -3.94
N VAL A 95 -12.92 -0.69 -4.81
CA VAL A 95 -11.54 -1.12 -5.08
C VAL A 95 -10.69 -1.06 -3.81
N ARG A 96 -10.75 0.03 -3.04
CA ARG A 96 -10.00 0.17 -1.77
C ARG A 96 -10.39 -0.86 -0.72
N ARG A 97 -11.66 -1.26 -0.68
CA ARG A 97 -12.16 -2.22 0.32
C ARG A 97 -11.78 -3.65 0.00
N ARG A 98 -11.69 -4.04 -1.29
CA ARG A 98 -11.58 -5.43 -1.71
C ARG A 98 -10.34 -5.76 -2.54
N THR A 99 -9.67 -4.76 -3.11
CA THR A 99 -8.59 -5.02 -4.07
C THR A 99 -7.28 -4.42 -3.64
N ILE A 100 -7.26 -3.21 -3.08
CA ILE A 100 -6.02 -2.52 -2.73
C ILE A 100 -5.90 -2.35 -1.22
N GLY A 101 -4.98 -3.10 -0.59
CA GLY A 101 -4.50 -2.82 0.76
C GLY A 101 -3.40 -1.75 0.72
N TYR A 102 -3.39 -0.85 1.70
CA TYR A 102 -2.39 0.20 1.79
C TYR A 102 -1.82 0.32 3.21
N VAL A 103 -0.55 0.00 3.35
CA VAL A 103 0.25 0.31 4.54
C VAL A 103 0.93 1.65 4.30
N SER A 104 0.36 2.71 4.85
CA SER A 104 0.90 4.07 4.76
C SER A 104 2.03 4.28 5.78
N GLN A 105 2.85 5.30 5.57
CA GLN A 105 3.94 5.66 6.48
C GLN A 105 3.48 5.93 7.93
N PHE A 106 2.25 6.43 8.10
CA PHE A 106 1.67 6.70 9.41
C PHE A 106 0.30 6.06 9.53
N LEU A 107 0.04 5.39 10.65
CA LEU A 107 -1.27 4.84 10.98
C LEU A 107 -2.31 5.98 11.13
N ARG A 108 -3.38 5.88 10.35
CA ARG A 108 -4.53 6.79 10.48
C ARG A 108 -5.73 6.01 10.98
N VAL A 109 -6.16 6.31 12.19
CA VAL A 109 -7.28 5.64 12.83
C VAL A 109 -8.22 6.64 13.48
N ILE A 110 -9.47 6.22 13.69
CA ILE A 110 -10.45 6.98 14.47
C ILE A 110 -10.10 6.83 15.94
N PRO A 111 -9.96 7.92 16.71
CA PRO A 111 -9.74 7.85 18.14
C PRO A 111 -10.81 7.01 18.87
N ARG A 112 -10.45 6.38 19.97
CA ARG A 112 -11.32 5.54 20.82
C ARG A 112 -11.78 4.21 20.20
N VAL A 113 -11.28 3.83 19.03
CA VAL A 113 -11.52 2.49 18.46
C VAL A 113 -10.42 1.54 18.97
N PRO A 114 -10.76 0.38 19.56
CA PRO A 114 -9.78 -0.61 20.01
C PRO A 114 -8.88 -1.11 18.87
N THR A 115 -7.62 -1.39 19.20
CA THR A 115 -6.62 -1.87 18.24
C THR A 115 -7.09 -3.10 17.46
N LEU A 116 -7.68 -4.08 18.14
CA LEU A 116 -8.20 -5.29 17.49
C LEU A 116 -9.30 -4.96 16.46
N GLU A 117 -10.22 -4.03 16.79
CA GLU A 117 -11.26 -3.60 15.84
C GLU A 117 -10.67 -2.82 14.64
N VAL A 118 -9.63 -2.01 14.87
CA VAL A 118 -8.89 -1.32 13.79
C VAL A 118 -8.26 -2.34 12.84
N VAL A 119 -7.65 -3.39 13.38
CA VAL A 119 -6.96 -4.42 12.58
C VAL A 119 -7.95 -5.24 11.77
N ILE A 120 -9.07 -5.66 12.34
CA ILE A 120 -10.04 -6.54 11.64
C ILE A 120 -11.01 -5.80 10.73
N GLU A 121 -11.04 -4.46 10.76
CA GLU A 121 -11.96 -3.65 9.95
C GLU A 121 -11.94 -4.04 8.45
N PRO A 122 -10.79 -4.27 7.79
CA PRO A 122 -10.77 -4.64 6.38
C PRO A 122 -11.50 -5.96 6.08
N LEU A 123 -11.51 -6.92 7.02
CA LEU A 123 -12.13 -8.23 6.82
C LEU A 123 -13.65 -8.17 6.62
N ARG A 124 -14.31 -7.08 7.05
CA ARG A 124 -15.75 -6.85 6.81
C ARG A 124 -16.10 -6.83 5.32
N ALA A 125 -15.20 -6.28 4.49
CA ALA A 125 -15.42 -6.22 3.05
C ALA A 125 -15.28 -7.59 2.37
N PHE A 126 -14.58 -8.53 3.01
CA PHE A 126 -14.38 -9.90 2.54
C PHE A 126 -15.42 -10.88 3.08
N ALA A 127 -16.48 -10.40 3.75
CA ALA A 127 -17.54 -11.18 4.37
C ALA A 127 -17.01 -12.29 5.30
N VAL A 128 -15.87 -12.03 5.97
CA VAL A 128 -15.31 -12.96 6.97
C VAL A 128 -16.17 -12.86 8.23
N GLU A 129 -16.58 -14.02 8.74
CA GLU A 129 -17.35 -14.12 9.96
C GLU A 129 -16.57 -13.51 11.15
N ARG A 130 -17.29 -12.87 12.10
CA ARG A 130 -16.70 -12.06 13.16
C ARG A 130 -15.70 -12.83 14.01
N GLU A 131 -16.02 -14.05 14.43
CA GLU A 131 -15.11 -14.85 15.27
C GLU A 131 -13.80 -15.16 14.54
N ARG A 132 -13.89 -15.55 13.26
CA ARG A 132 -12.72 -15.78 12.41
C ARG A 132 -11.92 -14.49 12.17
N ALA A 133 -12.59 -13.34 12.05
CA ALA A 133 -11.91 -12.06 11.93
C ALA A 133 -11.14 -11.72 13.21
N LEU A 134 -11.73 -11.95 14.38
CA LEU A 134 -11.07 -11.77 15.68
C LEU A 134 -9.87 -12.71 15.84
N GLU A 135 -10.00 -13.98 15.49
CA GLU A 135 -8.91 -14.95 15.52
C GLU A 135 -7.74 -14.50 14.63
N ARG A 136 -8.01 -14.13 13.37
CA ARG A 136 -6.98 -13.61 12.45
C ARG A 136 -6.31 -12.34 12.99
N GLY A 137 -7.08 -11.41 13.53
CA GLY A 137 -6.58 -10.17 14.10
C GLY A 137 -5.66 -10.44 15.31
N ARG A 138 -6.08 -11.30 16.24
CA ARG A 138 -5.27 -11.70 17.42
C ARG A 138 -3.97 -12.39 17.00
N ALA A 139 -4.04 -13.35 16.09
CA ALA A 139 -2.87 -14.08 15.59
C ALA A 139 -1.85 -13.13 14.95
N LEU A 140 -2.31 -12.16 14.16
CA LEU A 140 -1.44 -11.22 13.47
C LEU A 140 -0.85 -10.16 14.42
N LEU A 141 -1.63 -9.67 15.40
CA LEU A 141 -1.13 -8.79 16.45
C LEU A 141 -0.07 -9.48 17.31
N ALA A 142 -0.29 -10.76 17.69
CA ALA A 142 0.69 -11.56 18.42
C ALA A 142 1.97 -11.79 17.58
N ARG A 143 1.84 -12.15 16.28
CA ARG A 143 2.98 -12.29 15.36
C ARG A 143 3.80 -11.00 15.26
N LEU A 144 3.13 -9.84 15.21
CA LEU A 144 3.76 -8.51 15.20
C LEU A 144 4.18 -8.01 16.60
N ARG A 145 4.16 -8.88 17.62
CA ARG A 145 4.60 -8.58 18.98
C ARG A 145 3.90 -7.36 19.61
N ILE A 146 2.62 -7.18 19.32
CA ILE A 146 1.77 -6.21 20.04
C ILE A 146 1.27 -6.90 21.32
N PRO A 147 1.61 -6.39 22.53
CA PRO A 147 1.16 -6.98 23.79
C PRO A 147 -0.36 -7.04 23.88
N GLU A 148 -0.89 -8.16 24.40
CA GLU A 148 -2.34 -8.39 24.47
C GLU A 148 -3.09 -7.31 25.24
N ARG A 149 -2.47 -6.75 26.30
CA ARG A 149 -3.02 -5.62 27.09
C ARG A 149 -3.33 -4.36 26.24
N LEU A 150 -2.71 -4.24 25.06
CA LEU A 150 -2.90 -3.12 24.14
C LEU A 150 -4.05 -3.35 23.14
N TRP A 151 -4.54 -4.58 22.99
CA TRP A 151 -5.53 -4.89 21.95
C TRP A 151 -6.89 -4.23 22.16
N SER A 152 -7.26 -3.99 23.42
CA SER A 152 -8.49 -3.28 23.80
C SER A 152 -8.34 -1.76 23.84
N LEU A 153 -7.11 -1.23 23.74
CA LEU A 153 -6.82 0.19 23.77
C LEU A 153 -6.80 0.79 22.36
N SER A 154 -7.01 2.11 22.27
CA SER A 154 -6.87 2.82 21.00
C SER A 154 -5.38 2.99 20.63
N PRO A 155 -4.97 2.68 19.39
CA PRO A 155 -3.57 2.77 18.99
C PRO A 155 -3.04 4.21 18.85
N VAL A 156 -3.89 5.23 18.98
CA VAL A 156 -3.48 6.65 18.93
C VAL A 156 -2.45 7.00 20.01
N THR A 157 -2.50 6.32 21.16
CA THR A 157 -1.62 6.56 22.30
C THR A 157 -0.34 5.71 22.30
N PHE A 158 -0.17 4.86 21.30
CA PHE A 158 0.97 3.94 21.22
C PHE A 158 2.24 4.65 20.72
N SER A 159 3.39 4.05 21.02
CA SER A 159 4.67 4.46 20.43
C SER A 159 4.64 4.35 18.88
N GLY A 160 5.49 5.09 18.19
CA GLY A 160 5.56 5.06 16.72
C GLY A 160 5.78 3.65 16.16
N GLY A 161 6.63 2.85 16.81
CA GLY A 161 6.86 1.46 16.40
C GLY A 161 5.66 0.55 16.64
N GLU A 162 4.91 0.72 17.74
CA GLU A 162 3.66 -0.01 17.99
C GLU A 162 2.57 0.39 16.99
N GLN A 163 2.43 1.69 16.70
CA GLN A 163 1.50 2.18 15.67
C GLN A 163 1.84 1.60 14.30
N GLN A 164 3.12 1.53 13.95
CA GLN A 164 3.54 0.94 12.68
C GLN A 164 3.23 -0.56 12.62
N ARG A 165 3.44 -1.31 13.69
CA ARG A 165 3.06 -2.73 13.75
C ARG A 165 1.54 -2.94 13.65
N VAL A 166 0.72 -2.07 14.25
CA VAL A 166 -0.75 -2.08 14.08
C VAL A 166 -1.15 -1.76 12.64
N ASN A 167 -0.47 -0.80 12.00
CA ASN A 167 -0.68 -0.45 10.61
C ASN A 167 -0.39 -1.64 9.66
N LEU A 168 0.71 -2.36 9.93
CA LEU A 168 1.05 -3.60 9.23
C LEU A 168 -0.03 -4.68 9.46
N ALA A 169 -0.44 -4.91 10.71
CA ALA A 169 -1.50 -5.86 11.02
C ALA A 169 -2.76 -5.56 10.20
N ARG A 170 -3.22 -4.30 10.18
CA ARG A 170 -4.37 -3.88 9.39
C ARG A 170 -4.19 -4.08 7.89
N GLY A 171 -2.99 -3.82 7.36
CA GLY A 171 -2.69 -3.97 5.94
C GLY A 171 -2.62 -5.44 5.47
N PHE A 172 -2.17 -6.36 6.36
CA PHE A 172 -1.95 -7.76 6.02
C PHE A 172 -3.04 -8.73 6.53
N VAL A 173 -4.04 -8.25 7.30
CA VAL A 173 -5.09 -9.11 7.88
C VAL A 173 -6.01 -9.70 6.80
N ALA A 174 -6.21 -9.00 5.69
CA ALA A 174 -7.01 -9.42 4.56
C ALA A 174 -6.13 -9.77 3.35
N ASP A 175 -6.63 -10.69 2.51
CA ASP A 175 -5.91 -11.17 1.32
C ASP A 175 -6.17 -10.24 0.12
N PHE A 176 -5.62 -9.03 0.18
CA PHE A 176 -5.73 -8.06 -0.91
C PHE A 176 -4.97 -8.52 -2.16
N PRO A 177 -5.58 -8.47 -3.36
CA PRO A 177 -4.89 -8.74 -4.63
C PRO A 177 -3.73 -7.79 -4.93
N VAL A 178 -3.82 -6.54 -4.45
CA VAL A 178 -2.77 -5.51 -4.59
C VAL A 178 -2.43 -4.95 -3.21
N LEU A 179 -1.15 -4.86 -2.88
CA LEU A 179 -0.66 -4.23 -1.66
C LEU A 179 0.28 -3.07 -1.98
N LEU A 180 0.02 -1.93 -1.39
CA LEU A 180 0.88 -0.74 -1.45
C LEU A 180 1.57 -0.57 -0.11
N LEU A 181 2.90 -0.52 -0.11
CA LEU A 181 3.72 -0.45 1.10
C LEU A 181 4.58 0.82 1.09
N ASP A 182 4.23 1.81 1.91
CA ASP A 182 4.94 3.08 2.01
C ASP A 182 5.81 3.10 3.27
N GLU A 183 7.09 2.76 3.11
CA GLU A 183 8.07 2.63 4.19
C GLU A 183 7.61 1.70 5.34
N PRO A 184 7.24 0.43 5.04
CA PRO A 184 6.59 -0.45 6.01
C PRO A 184 7.46 -0.80 7.23
N THR A 185 8.78 -0.63 7.14
CA THR A 185 9.75 -0.96 8.20
C THR A 185 10.29 0.27 8.94
N ALA A 186 9.79 1.47 8.65
CA ALA A 186 10.16 2.67 9.38
C ALA A 186 9.89 2.51 10.89
N SER A 187 10.81 2.94 11.72
CA SER A 187 10.71 2.86 13.19
C SER A 187 10.60 1.44 13.79
N LEU A 188 10.97 0.39 13.03
CA LEU A 188 10.96 -0.99 13.49
C LEU A 188 12.37 -1.49 13.84
N ASP A 189 12.46 -2.30 14.90
CA ASP A 189 13.66 -3.06 15.24
C ASP A 189 13.90 -4.22 14.24
N LEU A 190 15.10 -4.81 14.28
CA LEU A 190 15.51 -5.89 13.37
C LEU A 190 14.56 -7.09 13.42
N ALA A 191 14.11 -7.47 14.62
CA ALA A 191 13.21 -8.61 14.78
C ALA A 191 11.83 -8.35 14.17
N SER A 192 11.30 -7.12 14.30
CA SER A 192 10.05 -6.71 13.65
C SER A 192 10.20 -6.60 12.13
N ARG A 193 11.36 -6.14 11.61
CA ARG A 193 11.64 -6.13 10.17
C ARG A 193 11.62 -7.53 9.56
N ALA A 194 12.20 -8.52 10.24
CA ALA A 194 12.14 -9.91 9.79
C ALA A 194 10.70 -10.42 9.63
N ILE A 195 9.82 -10.08 10.58
CA ILE A 195 8.39 -10.42 10.51
C ILE A 195 7.72 -9.76 9.29
N VAL A 196 8.07 -8.49 8.98
CA VAL A 196 7.53 -7.81 7.79
C VAL A 196 7.97 -8.51 6.50
N VAL A 197 9.22 -8.96 6.41
CA VAL A 197 9.72 -9.74 5.26
C VAL A 197 8.91 -11.02 5.09
N GLU A 198 8.64 -11.75 6.18
CA GLU A 198 7.79 -12.95 6.13
C GLU A 198 6.36 -12.63 5.68
N LEU A 199 5.72 -11.58 6.21
CA LEU A 199 4.37 -11.16 5.81
C LEU A 199 4.29 -10.82 4.31
N ILE A 200 5.31 -10.15 3.78
CA ILE A 200 5.40 -9.84 2.35
C ILE A 200 5.55 -11.12 1.53
N ARG A 201 6.43 -12.04 1.94
CA ARG A 201 6.60 -13.34 1.28
C ARG A 201 5.33 -14.19 1.30
N ASP A 202 4.64 -14.24 2.43
CA ASP A 202 3.34 -14.90 2.55
C ASP A 202 2.31 -14.31 1.57
N ALA A 203 2.26 -12.98 1.43
CA ALA A 203 1.38 -12.31 0.49
C ALA A 203 1.75 -12.64 -0.98
N LEU A 204 3.04 -12.68 -1.32
CA LEU A 204 3.52 -13.07 -2.65
C LEU A 204 3.17 -14.52 -3.00
N THR A 205 3.28 -15.44 -2.01
CA THR A 205 2.87 -16.85 -2.19
C THR A 205 1.38 -16.96 -2.51
N ARG A 206 0.53 -16.09 -1.93
CA ARG A 206 -0.89 -15.96 -2.28
C ARG A 206 -1.14 -15.15 -3.56
N ARG A 207 -0.07 -14.85 -4.32
CA ARG A 207 -0.10 -14.13 -5.60
C ARG A 207 -0.55 -12.66 -5.49
N ALA A 208 -0.42 -12.02 -4.33
CA ALA A 208 -0.60 -10.58 -4.23
C ALA A 208 0.44 -9.84 -5.10
N ALA A 209 0.02 -8.79 -5.79
CA ALA A 209 0.90 -7.85 -6.47
C ALA A 209 1.29 -6.74 -5.50
N ILE A 210 2.58 -6.49 -5.31
CA ILE A 210 3.07 -5.55 -4.31
C ILE A 210 3.85 -4.42 -4.98
N VAL A 211 3.55 -3.18 -4.59
CA VAL A 211 4.39 -2.01 -4.90
C VAL A 211 4.85 -1.40 -3.59
N GLY A 212 6.15 -1.32 -3.38
CA GLY A 212 6.70 -0.86 -2.11
C GLY A 212 7.79 0.20 -2.27
N ALA A 213 7.76 1.21 -1.40
CA ALA A 213 8.87 2.10 -1.13
C ALA A 213 9.59 1.59 0.13
N PHE A 214 10.77 1.02 -0.03
CA PHE A 214 11.57 0.46 1.06
C PHE A 214 12.80 1.34 1.29
N HIS A 215 12.94 1.88 2.49
CA HIS A 215 14.13 2.63 2.88
C HIS A 215 15.29 1.68 3.24
N ASP A 216 14.97 0.53 3.83
CA ASP A 216 15.93 -0.48 4.23
C ASP A 216 16.32 -1.36 3.03
N ALA A 217 17.62 -1.38 2.69
CA ALA A 217 18.14 -2.13 1.56
C ALA A 217 18.01 -3.64 1.76
N GLU A 218 18.27 -4.14 2.98
CA GLU A 218 18.19 -5.58 3.30
C GLU A 218 16.76 -6.09 3.13
N VAL A 219 15.78 -5.34 3.64
CA VAL A 219 14.37 -5.68 3.48
C VAL A 219 13.99 -5.66 2.00
N ARG A 220 14.39 -4.62 1.27
CA ARG A 220 14.12 -4.51 -0.17
C ARG A 220 14.67 -5.71 -0.95
N GLU A 221 15.93 -6.06 -0.73
CA GLU A 221 16.59 -7.19 -1.39
C GLU A 221 15.95 -8.54 -1.03
N ALA A 222 15.45 -8.68 0.20
CA ALA A 222 14.81 -9.89 0.67
C ALA A 222 13.43 -10.15 0.04
N VAL A 223 12.73 -9.11 -0.46
CA VAL A 223 11.34 -9.22 -0.92
C VAL A 223 11.10 -8.80 -2.37
N ALA A 224 11.94 -7.92 -2.95
CA ALA A 224 11.72 -7.40 -4.29
C ALA A 224 11.98 -8.46 -5.35
N THR A 225 11.03 -8.65 -6.27
CA THR A 225 11.23 -9.44 -7.49
C THR A 225 11.91 -8.63 -8.58
N ARG A 226 11.71 -7.31 -8.57
CA ARG A 226 12.44 -6.32 -9.36
C ARG A 226 12.36 -4.93 -8.75
N THR A 227 13.22 -4.05 -9.24
CA THR A 227 13.26 -2.63 -8.84
C THR A 227 12.85 -1.73 -10.00
N VAL A 228 12.27 -0.57 -9.69
CA VAL A 228 11.90 0.46 -10.66
C VAL A 228 12.29 1.84 -10.13
N SER A 229 12.92 2.66 -10.99
CA SER A 229 13.14 4.07 -10.76
C SER A 229 12.05 4.90 -11.45
N LEU A 230 11.51 5.89 -10.76
CA LEU A 230 10.48 6.80 -11.28
C LEU A 230 11.06 7.83 -12.28
N HIS A 231 12.39 8.02 -12.25
CA HIS A 231 13.10 9.03 -13.07
C HIS A 231 13.80 8.41 -14.30
N GLY A 232 13.76 7.07 -14.44
CA GLY A 232 14.48 6.34 -15.49
C GLY A 232 13.68 6.03 -16.76
N ALA A 233 12.38 6.29 -16.79
CA ALA A 233 11.51 5.92 -17.90
C ALA A 233 11.21 7.08 -18.90
N GLY A 234 11.73 8.28 -18.64
CA GLY A 234 11.41 9.47 -19.45
C GLY A 234 12.61 10.20 -20.09
N ALA A 235 13.80 9.60 -20.08
CA ALA A 235 15.02 10.24 -20.62
C ALA A 235 15.52 9.54 -21.90
N ALA A 236 14.62 9.16 -22.81
CA ALA A 236 14.96 8.74 -24.15
C ALA A 236 13.98 9.40 -25.13
N ALA A 237 14.28 10.64 -25.54
CA ALA A 237 13.94 11.24 -26.82
C ALA A 237 14.73 12.55 -26.94
#